data_83025faa59d86da63c481dcf26294f32
#
_entry.id   83025faa59d86da63c481dcf26294f32
#
_cell.length_a   1.000
_cell.length_b   1.000
_cell.length_c   1.000
_cell.angle_alpha   90.00
_cell.angle_beta   90.00
_cell.angle_gamma   90.00
#
_symmetry.space_group_name_H-M   'P 1'
#
loop_
_entity.id
_entity.type
_entity.pdbx_description
1 polymer ?
#
loop_
_entity_poly.entity_id
_entity_poly.type
_entity_poly.pdbx_seq_one_letter_code
_entity_poly.pdbx_strand_id
1 'polypeptide(L)'
;MKKFLTLFVLICPLLAMAQQTRQITGQVLDRADGTPLVGATVFIAPEETQAKDYNPQGTIAYEQGRFAFKLPASVRKVVVSYLGYEARTLDISGKSDFTIYL
;
A
#
# COMPACT_ATOMS: atom_id res chain seq x y z
N MET A 1 -0.36 43.22 -16.29
CA MET A 1 -0.55 41.98 -17.02
C MET A 1 0.46 40.90 -16.63
N LYS A 2 1.73 41.24 -16.55
CA LYS A 2 2.75 40.26 -16.18
C LYS A 2 2.56 39.70 -14.78
N LYS A 3 1.93 40.45 -13.86
CA LYS A 3 1.70 40.03 -12.49
C LYS A 3 0.69 38.90 -12.39
N PHE A 4 -0.27 38.78 -13.30
CA PHE A 4 -1.28 37.72 -13.27
C PHE A 4 -0.69 36.36 -13.64
N LEU A 5 0.25 36.32 -14.55
CA LEU A 5 0.91 35.09 -14.94
C LEU A 5 1.75 34.53 -13.83
N THR A 6 2.43 35.38 -13.07
CA THR A 6 3.25 34.96 -11.95
C THR A 6 2.40 34.34 -10.84
N LEU A 7 1.22 34.88 -10.56
CA LEU A 7 0.32 34.37 -9.55
C LEU A 7 -0.24 33.00 -9.92
N PHE A 8 -0.54 32.78 -11.18
CA PHE A 8 -1.07 31.52 -11.67
C PHE A 8 -0.08 30.38 -11.53
N VAL A 9 1.20 30.65 -11.77
CA VAL A 9 2.26 29.63 -11.66
C VAL A 9 2.47 29.17 -10.22
N LEU A 10 2.23 30.02 -9.23
CA LEU A 10 2.41 29.68 -7.82
C LEU A 10 1.38 28.68 -7.30
N ILE A 11 0.22 28.59 -7.92
CA ILE A 11 -0.86 27.70 -7.47
C ILE A 11 -0.62 26.25 -7.90
N CYS A 12 0.00 26.02 -9.05
CA CYS A 12 0.21 24.70 -9.61
C CYS A 12 1.00 23.74 -8.70
N PRO A 13 2.12 24.14 -8.06
CA PRO A 13 2.88 23.24 -7.20
C PRO A 13 2.10 22.73 -5.98
N LEU A 14 1.20 23.54 -5.44
CA LEU A 14 0.41 23.15 -4.28
C LEU A 14 -0.57 22.03 -4.61
N LEU A 15 -1.16 22.03 -5.79
CA LEU A 15 -2.08 20.99 -6.22
C LEU A 15 -1.34 19.66 -6.43
N ALA A 16 -0.12 19.70 -6.93
CA ALA A 16 0.67 18.50 -7.15
C ALA A 16 1.05 17.80 -5.85
N MET A 17 1.24 18.55 -4.76
CA MET A 17 1.63 17.98 -3.47
C MET A 17 0.49 17.29 -2.74
N ALA A 18 -0.76 17.51 -3.14
CA ALA A 18 -1.93 16.96 -2.46
C ALA A 18 -2.20 15.49 -2.79
N GLN A 19 -1.47 14.89 -3.74
CA GLN A 19 -1.76 13.55 -4.24
C GLN A 19 -0.53 12.64 -4.18
N GLN A 20 0.10 12.57 -3.01
CA GLN A 20 1.27 11.72 -2.85
C GLN A 20 0.85 10.27 -2.66
N THR A 21 1.41 9.42 -3.48
CA THR A 21 1.27 7.98 -3.38
C THR A 21 2.65 7.33 -3.37
N ARG A 22 2.70 6.08 -2.89
CA ARG A 22 3.92 5.29 -2.95
C ARG A 22 3.56 3.87 -3.35
N GLN A 23 4.54 3.14 -3.81
CA GLN A 23 4.36 1.74 -4.16
C GLN A 23 5.18 0.89 -3.21
N ILE A 24 4.56 -0.16 -2.70
CA ILE A 24 5.27 -1.21 -1.96
C ILE A 24 5.25 -2.48 -2.78
N THR A 25 6.28 -3.27 -2.64
CA THR A 25 6.39 -4.58 -3.28
C THR A 25 6.75 -5.61 -2.24
N GLY A 26 6.49 -6.86 -2.54
CA GLY A 26 6.87 -7.91 -1.61
C GLY A 26 6.54 -9.29 -2.12
N GLN A 27 6.79 -10.24 -1.25
CA GLN A 27 6.55 -11.64 -1.51
C GLN A 27 5.94 -12.28 -0.26
N VAL A 28 4.86 -13.05 -0.43
CA VAL A 28 4.19 -13.73 0.66
C VAL A 28 4.53 -15.21 0.58
N LEU A 29 5.08 -15.74 1.67
CA LEU A 29 5.56 -17.11 1.75
C LEU A 29 4.97 -17.83 2.95
N ASP A 30 4.89 -19.14 2.86
CA ASP A 30 4.53 -19.99 3.99
C ASP A 30 5.72 -20.06 4.96
N ARG A 31 5.46 -19.82 6.24
CA ARG A 31 6.51 -19.82 7.25
C ARG A 31 7.12 -21.19 7.44
N ALA A 32 6.33 -22.24 7.26
CA ALA A 32 6.78 -23.61 7.57
C ALA A 32 7.76 -24.15 6.53
N ASP A 33 7.53 -23.87 5.24
CA ASP A 33 8.31 -24.48 4.18
C ASP A 33 8.82 -23.49 3.11
N GLY A 34 8.49 -22.20 3.24
CA GLY A 34 8.93 -21.19 2.29
C GLY A 34 8.18 -21.19 0.96
N THR A 35 7.08 -21.92 0.85
CA THR A 35 6.31 -21.97 -0.39
C THR A 35 5.62 -20.64 -0.66
N PRO A 36 5.63 -20.14 -1.91
CA PRO A 36 4.89 -18.93 -2.24
C PRO A 36 3.38 -19.11 -2.08
N LEU A 37 2.73 -18.11 -1.50
CA LEU A 37 1.29 -18.13 -1.28
C LEU A 37 0.59 -17.30 -2.35
N VAL A 38 0.31 -17.93 -3.48
CA VAL A 38 -0.37 -17.30 -4.60
C VAL A 38 -1.84 -17.08 -4.23
N GLY A 39 -2.31 -15.83 -4.39
CA GLY A 39 -3.67 -15.48 -4.00
C GLY A 39 -3.79 -14.83 -2.64
N ALA A 40 -2.67 -14.66 -1.91
CA ALA A 40 -2.69 -13.91 -0.67
C ALA A 40 -3.14 -12.48 -0.93
N THR A 41 -3.89 -11.91 0.01
CA THR A 41 -4.37 -10.53 -0.12
C THR A 41 -3.57 -9.59 0.75
N VAL A 42 -3.31 -8.40 0.21
CA VAL A 42 -2.65 -7.30 0.93
C VAL A 42 -3.56 -6.10 0.85
N PHE A 43 -3.98 -5.57 1.99
CA PHE A 43 -4.90 -4.44 1.99
C PHE A 43 -4.57 -3.46 3.12
N ILE A 44 -5.05 -2.22 2.97
CA ILE A 44 -4.79 -1.18 3.95
C ILE A 44 -5.49 -1.55 5.26
N ALA A 45 -4.76 -1.44 6.39
CA ALA A 45 -5.31 -1.76 7.70
C ALA A 45 -6.52 -0.88 8.01
N PRO A 46 -7.58 -1.42 8.65
CA PRO A 46 -8.79 -0.66 8.92
C PRO A 46 -8.55 0.61 9.72
N GLU A 47 -7.62 0.60 10.65
CA GLU A 47 -7.31 1.77 11.47
C GLU A 47 -6.66 2.91 10.69
N GLU A 48 -6.19 2.63 9.47
CA GLU A 48 -5.58 3.63 8.61
C GLU A 48 -6.60 4.34 7.71
N THR A 49 -7.84 3.89 7.71
CA THR A 49 -8.91 4.50 6.93
C THR A 49 -9.90 5.15 7.87
N GLN A 50 -10.24 6.40 7.57
CA GLN A 50 -11.21 7.16 8.37
C GLN A 50 -12.62 7.12 7.78
N ALA A 51 -12.82 6.33 6.76
CA ALA A 51 -14.09 6.30 6.06
C ALA A 51 -15.15 5.59 6.88
N LYS A 52 -16.33 6.18 6.96
CA LYS A 52 -17.50 5.52 7.55
C LYS A 52 -17.86 4.27 6.76
N ASP A 53 -17.63 4.32 5.46
CA ASP A 53 -17.82 3.20 4.57
C ASP A 53 -16.44 2.60 4.28
N TYR A 54 -16.04 1.66 5.12
CA TYR A 54 -14.75 1.00 4.96
C TYR A 54 -14.76 0.20 3.66
N ASN A 55 -14.00 0.70 2.70
CA ASN A 55 -13.77 0.01 1.44
C ASN A 55 -12.28 -0.28 1.34
N PRO A 56 -11.85 -1.46 1.77
CA PRO A 56 -10.42 -1.77 1.82
C PRO A 56 -9.84 -1.81 0.41
N GLN A 57 -8.87 -0.94 0.17
CA GLN A 57 -8.08 -1.01 -1.04
C GLN A 57 -6.97 -2.01 -0.83
N GLY A 58 -6.80 -2.90 -1.80
CA GLY A 58 -5.83 -3.94 -1.68
C GLY A 58 -5.40 -4.51 -3.00
N THR A 59 -4.51 -5.48 -2.92
CA THR A 59 -4.00 -6.22 -4.06
C THR A 59 -3.90 -7.70 -3.71
N ILE A 60 -3.66 -8.51 -4.70
CA ILE A 60 -3.53 -9.95 -4.57
C ILE A 60 -2.14 -10.36 -5.03
N ALA A 61 -1.49 -11.24 -4.26
CA ALA A 61 -0.22 -11.82 -4.65
C ALA A 61 -0.44 -12.78 -5.83
N TYR A 62 0.40 -12.69 -6.81
CA TYR A 62 0.34 -13.51 -8.00
C TYR A 62 1.60 -14.38 -8.09
N GLU A 63 2.16 -14.56 -9.26
CA GLU A 63 3.28 -15.48 -9.47
C GLU A 63 4.32 -15.42 -8.35
N GLN A 64 4.67 -16.59 -7.81
CA GLN A 64 5.66 -16.73 -6.75
C GLN A 64 5.30 -15.98 -5.46
N GLY A 65 4.00 -15.68 -5.26
CA GLY A 65 3.55 -14.93 -4.09
C GLY A 65 3.93 -13.46 -4.10
N ARG A 66 4.34 -12.92 -5.24
CA ARG A 66 4.78 -11.53 -5.33
C ARG A 66 3.61 -10.58 -5.52
N PHE A 67 3.71 -9.41 -4.93
CA PHE A 67 2.71 -8.37 -5.08
C PHE A 67 3.36 -7.01 -5.29
N ALA A 68 2.60 -6.11 -5.91
CA ALA A 68 2.94 -4.69 -6.00
C ALA A 68 1.68 -3.92 -5.66
N PHE A 69 1.77 -3.00 -4.72
CA PHE A 69 0.61 -2.28 -4.21
C PHE A 69 0.89 -0.79 -4.13
N LYS A 70 0.08 -0.01 -4.84
CA LYS A 70 0.17 1.45 -4.84
C LYS A 70 -0.88 1.98 -3.86
N LEU A 71 -0.43 2.81 -2.92
CA LEU A 71 -1.29 3.31 -1.84
C LEU A 71 -0.89 4.73 -1.45
N PRO A 72 -1.76 5.43 -0.70
CA PRO A 72 -1.40 6.77 -0.23
C PRO A 72 -0.15 6.73 0.65
N ALA A 73 0.72 7.73 0.47
CA ALA A 73 2.00 7.78 1.18
C ALA A 73 1.85 7.88 2.70
N SER A 74 0.68 8.29 3.19
CA SER A 74 0.41 8.43 4.61
C SER A 74 0.11 7.10 5.32
N VAL A 75 -0.19 6.04 4.56
CA VAL A 75 -0.52 4.74 5.14
C VAL A 75 0.72 4.10 5.76
N ARG A 76 0.59 3.62 6.98
CA ARG A 76 1.69 2.99 7.72
C ARG A 76 1.54 1.50 7.90
N LYS A 77 0.31 0.99 7.83
CA LYS A 77 0.04 -0.43 8.11
C LYS A 77 -0.84 -1.04 7.05
N VAL A 78 -0.46 -2.26 6.66
CA VAL A 78 -1.26 -3.08 5.78
C VAL A 78 -1.48 -4.43 6.45
N VAL A 79 -2.53 -5.14 6.03
CA VAL A 79 -2.83 -6.48 6.51
C VAL A 79 -2.60 -7.46 5.37
N VAL A 80 -1.90 -8.54 5.66
CA VAL A 80 -1.66 -9.62 4.73
C VAL A 80 -2.41 -10.84 5.23
N SER A 81 -3.22 -11.45 4.36
CA SER A 81 -4.01 -12.62 4.75
C SER A 81 -4.05 -13.65 3.62
N TYR A 82 -4.28 -14.89 4.00
CA TYR A 82 -4.45 -16.01 3.07
C TYR A 82 -5.38 -17.02 3.73
N LEU A 83 -6.21 -17.64 2.91
CA LEU A 83 -7.21 -18.59 3.42
C LEU A 83 -6.54 -19.75 4.17
N GLY A 84 -6.97 -19.96 5.41
CA GLY A 84 -6.39 -20.99 6.27
C GLY A 84 -5.19 -20.54 7.09
N TYR A 85 -4.78 -19.28 6.95
CA TYR A 85 -3.67 -18.71 7.69
C TYR A 85 -4.13 -17.56 8.55
N GLU A 86 -3.39 -17.29 9.61
CA GLU A 86 -3.64 -16.17 10.48
C GLU A 86 -3.20 -14.87 9.79
N ALA A 87 -4.08 -13.86 9.76
CA ALA A 87 -3.77 -12.59 9.15
C ALA A 87 -2.67 -11.87 9.93
N ARG A 88 -1.83 -11.13 9.21
CA ARG A 88 -0.69 -10.45 9.81
C ARG A 88 -0.71 -8.98 9.42
N THR A 89 -0.54 -8.10 10.42
CA THR A 89 -0.40 -6.66 10.19
C THR A 89 1.07 -6.32 10.02
N LEU A 90 1.37 -5.58 8.97
CA LEU A 90 2.72 -5.22 8.60
C LEU A 90 2.90 -3.71 8.66
N ASP A 91 3.91 -3.26 9.37
CA ASP A 91 4.29 -1.85 9.39
C ASP A 91 5.18 -1.58 8.18
N ILE A 92 4.71 -0.68 7.29
CA ILE A 92 5.41 -0.36 6.05
C ILE A 92 6.15 0.97 6.12
N SER A 93 6.32 1.54 7.31
CA SER A 93 7.04 2.79 7.49
C SER A 93 8.53 2.60 7.19
N GLY A 94 9.08 3.47 6.36
CA GLY A 94 10.52 3.50 6.08
C GLY A 94 11.04 2.42 5.16
N LYS A 95 10.16 1.59 4.58
CA LYS A 95 10.56 0.49 3.71
C LYS A 95 9.58 0.35 2.57
N SER A 96 10.01 -0.16 1.43
CA SER A 96 9.13 -0.36 0.28
C SER A 96 9.14 -1.78 -0.28
N ASP A 97 10.04 -2.64 0.18
CA ASP A 97 10.10 -4.03 -0.26
C ASP A 97 10.08 -4.95 0.96
N PHE A 98 9.24 -5.97 0.93
CA PHE A 98 8.98 -6.81 2.08
C PHE A 98 8.96 -8.28 1.72
N THR A 99 9.46 -9.13 2.64
CA THR A 99 9.24 -10.57 2.59
C THR A 99 8.39 -10.94 3.80
N ILE A 100 7.24 -11.55 3.54
CA ILE A 100 6.23 -11.79 4.57
C ILE A 100 6.02 -13.29 4.71
N TYR A 101 6.13 -13.79 5.93
CA TYR A 101 5.91 -15.20 6.25
C TYR A 101 4.61 -15.35 7.03
N LEU A 102 3.68 -16.07 6.46
CA LEU A 102 2.40 -16.37 7.11
C LEU A 102 2.38 -17.75 7.79
#